data_3eb63ab9eb970ce17c1ef73ee0ebd6e2
#
_entry.id   3eb63ab9eb970ce17c1ef73ee0ebd6e2
#
_cell.length_a   1.000
_cell.length_b   1.000
_cell.length_c   1.000
_cell.angle_alpha   90.00
_cell.angle_beta   90.00
_cell.angle_gamma   90.00
#
_symmetry.space_group_name_H-M   'P 1'
#
loop_
_entity.id
_entity.type
_entity.pdbx_description
1 polymer ?
#
loop_
_entity_poly.entity_id
_entity_poly.type
_entity_poly.pdbx_seq_one_letter_code
_entity_poly.pdbx_strand_id
1 'polypeptide(L)'
;MKTGKRGGENTLAAAEQFGIDHEVLDAPEIRRRFPAFNVADDEVGYFERDAGFLRPEECIRTQLALAQQGGATIHRDEKVLRFDASDSAVTVTTDQGMYACGHLIVAAGAWLPQLVGRDIAKLFSVYRQVLYWFDIQGDASAFAPQRFPVFIWELQEKPQGVYGFPAIDGPDGGIKIATETYGSTTTSETADRRVLPEEIAAMYRDYIAPYIVGVARRCRRTATCLYTVTPDFGFVIDRHPQSKRVIVASPCSGHGFKHSAAIGEALAQWIVDGRSHIDLGSFNLRRFRIDS
;
A
#
# COMPACT_ATOMS: atom_id res chain seq x y z
N MET A 1 7.40 -13.65 4.17
CA MET A 1 8.34 -13.98 5.24
C MET A 1 8.79 -12.67 5.88
N LYS A 2 8.69 -12.54 7.17
CA LYS A 2 9.15 -11.37 7.92
C LYS A 2 10.29 -11.84 8.84
N THR A 3 11.47 -11.28 8.69
CA THR A 3 12.63 -11.59 9.52
C THR A 3 13.06 -10.34 10.26
N GLY A 4 13.35 -10.46 11.57
CA GLY A 4 13.80 -9.34 12.42
C GLY A 4 13.28 -9.49 13.85
N LYS A 5 14.11 -9.19 14.84
CA LYS A 5 13.80 -9.48 16.26
C LYS A 5 12.53 -8.81 16.81
N ARG A 6 12.15 -7.61 16.36
CA ARG A 6 10.94 -6.92 16.88
C ARG A 6 9.70 -7.09 16.00
N GLY A 7 9.86 -7.09 14.68
CA GLY A 7 8.73 -7.26 13.77
C GLY A 7 8.18 -8.69 13.72
N GLY A 8 9.03 -9.68 13.96
CA GLY A 8 8.65 -11.08 14.06
C GLY A 8 7.77 -11.40 15.27
N GLU A 9 8.10 -10.88 16.43
CA GLU A 9 7.34 -11.11 17.67
C GLU A 9 5.90 -10.58 17.57
N ASN A 10 5.70 -9.37 17.08
CA ASN A 10 4.36 -8.81 16.88
C ASN A 10 3.55 -9.57 15.83
N THR A 11 4.21 -10.07 14.78
CA THR A 11 3.53 -10.87 13.74
C THR A 11 3.09 -12.22 14.28
N LEU A 12 3.93 -12.88 15.06
CA LEU A 12 3.60 -14.15 15.73
C LEU A 12 2.46 -13.98 16.72
N ALA A 13 2.54 -12.97 17.58
CA ALA A 13 1.48 -12.68 18.55
C ALA A 13 0.13 -12.40 17.86
N ALA A 14 0.13 -11.68 16.74
CA ALA A 14 -1.07 -11.43 15.96
C ALA A 14 -1.59 -12.73 15.32
N ALA A 15 -0.71 -13.56 14.76
CA ALA A 15 -1.10 -14.84 14.18
C ALA A 15 -1.74 -15.77 15.22
N GLU A 16 -1.18 -15.87 16.41
CA GLU A 16 -1.73 -16.63 17.53
C GLU A 16 -3.09 -16.06 17.97
N GLN A 17 -3.18 -14.74 18.15
CA GLN A 17 -4.40 -14.07 18.59
C GLN A 17 -5.57 -14.30 17.63
N PHE A 18 -5.30 -14.30 16.32
CA PHE A 18 -6.33 -14.42 15.29
C PHE A 18 -6.45 -15.81 14.67
N GLY A 19 -5.70 -16.79 15.20
CA GLY A 19 -5.75 -18.19 14.72
C GLY A 19 -5.28 -18.34 13.28
N ILE A 20 -4.27 -17.55 12.84
CA ILE A 20 -3.71 -17.63 11.49
C ILE A 20 -2.75 -18.82 11.43
N ASP A 21 -3.01 -19.74 10.49
CA ASP A 21 -2.14 -20.88 10.26
C ASP A 21 -0.78 -20.41 9.68
N HIS A 22 0.29 -20.74 10.37
CA HIS A 22 1.63 -20.27 10.00
C HIS A 22 2.72 -21.25 10.43
N GLU A 23 3.89 -21.09 9.84
CA GLU A 23 5.11 -21.82 10.19
C GLU A 23 6.23 -20.83 10.56
N VAL A 24 7.04 -21.19 11.53
CA VAL A 24 8.31 -20.49 11.82
C VAL A 24 9.43 -21.32 11.25
N LEU A 25 10.17 -20.74 10.32
CA LEU A 25 11.24 -21.40 9.58
C LEU A 25 12.60 -20.90 10.08
N ASP A 26 13.51 -21.82 10.38
CA ASP A 26 14.92 -21.49 10.60
C ASP A 26 15.67 -21.25 9.28
N ALA A 27 16.90 -20.77 9.34
CA ALA A 27 17.69 -20.44 8.17
C ALA A 27 17.96 -21.67 7.26
N PRO A 28 18.27 -22.88 7.76
CA PRO A 28 18.39 -24.09 6.96
C PRO A 28 17.09 -24.40 6.19
N GLU A 29 15.94 -24.29 6.83
CA GLU A 29 14.66 -24.57 6.19
C GLU A 29 14.29 -23.51 5.15
N ILE A 30 14.58 -22.22 5.40
CA ILE A 30 14.41 -21.16 4.42
C ILE A 30 15.25 -21.44 3.17
N ARG A 31 16.53 -21.75 3.34
CA ARG A 31 17.44 -22.07 2.21
C ARG A 31 16.98 -23.30 1.43
N ARG A 32 16.45 -24.28 2.11
CA ARG A 32 15.91 -25.49 1.48
C ARG A 32 14.66 -25.24 0.65
N ARG A 33 13.70 -24.47 1.20
CA ARG A 33 12.43 -24.18 0.50
C ARG A 33 12.57 -23.10 -0.56
N PHE A 34 13.38 -22.09 -0.28
CA PHE A 34 13.53 -20.87 -1.06
C PHE A 34 15.00 -20.57 -1.35
N PRO A 35 15.67 -21.38 -2.17
CA PRO A 35 17.14 -21.31 -2.37
C PRO A 35 17.61 -20.00 -3.00
N ALA A 36 16.72 -19.18 -3.53
CA ALA A 36 17.05 -17.85 -4.01
C ALA A 36 17.32 -16.84 -2.88
N PHE A 37 16.94 -17.12 -1.63
CA PHE A 37 17.24 -16.24 -0.50
C PHE A 37 18.59 -16.62 0.13
N ASN A 38 19.49 -15.65 0.20
CA ASN A 38 20.77 -15.76 0.89
C ASN A 38 20.60 -15.25 2.34
N VAL A 39 19.98 -16.05 3.19
CA VAL A 39 19.74 -15.73 4.60
C VAL A 39 20.94 -16.06 5.47
N ALA A 40 21.20 -15.27 6.52
CA ALA A 40 22.20 -15.57 7.55
C ALA A 40 21.73 -16.70 8.46
N ASP A 41 22.67 -17.29 9.24
CA ASP A 41 22.38 -18.48 10.05
C ASP A 41 21.45 -18.19 11.25
N ASP A 42 21.40 -16.94 11.70
CA ASP A 42 20.57 -16.47 12.81
C ASP A 42 19.22 -15.87 12.38
N GLU A 43 18.92 -15.88 11.08
CA GLU A 43 17.66 -15.38 10.58
C GLU A 43 16.53 -16.41 10.70
N VAL A 44 15.36 -15.92 11.00
CA VAL A 44 14.12 -16.69 11.17
C VAL A 44 13.06 -16.15 10.24
N GLY A 45 12.29 -17.02 9.62
CA GLY A 45 11.17 -16.66 8.73
C GLY A 45 9.82 -17.02 9.33
N TYR A 46 8.88 -16.08 9.28
CA TYR A 46 7.47 -16.34 9.44
C TYR A 46 6.84 -16.62 8.08
N PHE A 47 6.17 -17.74 7.93
CA PHE A 47 5.59 -18.17 6.66
C PHE A 47 4.10 -18.51 6.81
N GLU A 48 3.27 -17.90 5.97
CA GLU A 48 1.86 -18.24 5.79
C GLU A 48 1.67 -18.84 4.39
N ARG A 49 1.05 -20.02 4.33
CA ARG A 49 0.75 -20.70 3.07
C ARG A 49 -0.30 -19.94 2.27
N ASP A 50 -1.31 -19.41 2.95
CA ASP A 50 -2.46 -18.73 2.34
C ASP A 50 -2.22 -17.23 2.09
N ALA A 51 -1.02 -16.71 2.42
CA ALA A 51 -0.61 -15.38 2.02
C ALA A 51 -0.37 -15.32 0.50
N GLY A 52 -0.51 -14.13 -0.09
CA GLY A 52 -0.37 -13.99 -1.52
C GLY A 52 -0.23 -12.55 -1.99
N PHE A 53 -0.57 -12.32 -3.24
CA PHE A 53 -0.52 -11.02 -3.87
C PHE A 53 -1.82 -10.72 -4.64
N LEU A 54 -2.06 -9.45 -4.85
CA LEU A 54 -3.13 -8.95 -5.72
C LEU A 54 -2.52 -8.38 -7.01
N ARG A 55 -3.32 -8.34 -8.07
CA ARG A 55 -3.03 -7.59 -9.31
C ARG A 55 -3.82 -6.27 -9.26
N PRO A 56 -3.23 -5.17 -8.78
CA PRO A 56 -3.98 -3.95 -8.46
C PRO A 56 -4.74 -3.38 -9.64
N GLU A 57 -4.12 -3.36 -10.81
CA GLU A 57 -4.74 -2.82 -12.03
C GLU A 57 -5.96 -3.63 -12.47
N GLU A 58 -5.92 -4.95 -12.32
CA GLU A 58 -7.05 -5.83 -12.64
C GLU A 58 -8.17 -5.66 -11.61
N CYS A 59 -7.81 -5.59 -10.32
CA CYS A 59 -8.77 -5.34 -9.25
C CYS A 59 -9.50 -4.00 -9.47
N ILE A 60 -8.76 -2.93 -9.73
CA ILE A 60 -9.34 -1.60 -9.98
C ILE A 60 -10.23 -1.61 -11.21
N ARG A 61 -9.78 -2.20 -12.32
CA ARG A 61 -10.57 -2.29 -13.56
C ARG A 61 -11.88 -3.01 -13.33
N THR A 62 -11.83 -4.12 -12.60
CA THR A 62 -13.03 -4.92 -12.28
C THR A 62 -13.98 -4.16 -11.37
N GLN A 63 -13.48 -3.54 -10.30
CA GLN A 63 -14.30 -2.75 -9.38
C GLN A 63 -15.00 -1.58 -10.09
N LEU A 64 -14.28 -0.85 -10.96
CA LEU A 64 -14.85 0.25 -11.74
C LEU A 64 -15.90 -0.25 -12.74
N ALA A 65 -15.66 -1.37 -13.41
CA ALA A 65 -16.63 -1.96 -14.33
C ALA A 65 -17.91 -2.39 -13.61
N LEU A 66 -17.79 -3.03 -12.45
CA LEU A 66 -18.94 -3.42 -11.64
C LEU A 66 -19.72 -2.20 -11.12
N ALA A 67 -19.02 -1.15 -10.69
CA ALA A 67 -19.66 0.09 -10.27
C ALA A 67 -20.47 0.73 -11.41
N GLN A 68 -19.93 0.79 -12.62
CA GLN A 68 -20.62 1.30 -13.80
C GLN A 68 -21.84 0.44 -14.17
N GLN A 69 -21.73 -0.89 -14.11
CA GLN A 69 -22.85 -1.81 -14.31
C GLN A 69 -23.97 -1.60 -13.27
N GLY A 70 -23.57 -1.23 -12.03
CA GLY A 70 -24.48 -0.84 -10.96
C GLY A 70 -25.05 0.58 -11.06
N GLY A 71 -24.75 1.31 -12.14
CA GLY A 71 -25.29 2.65 -12.42
C GLY A 71 -24.42 3.81 -11.93
N ALA A 72 -23.19 3.55 -11.46
CA ALA A 72 -22.27 4.63 -11.08
C ALA A 72 -21.76 5.39 -12.32
N THR A 73 -21.73 6.71 -12.24
CA THR A 73 -21.08 7.57 -13.24
C THR A 73 -19.62 7.79 -12.83
N ILE A 74 -18.70 7.56 -13.74
CA ILE A 74 -17.27 7.75 -13.52
C ILE A 74 -16.76 8.87 -14.42
N HIS A 75 -16.29 9.93 -13.82
CA HIS A 75 -15.61 11.03 -14.49
C HIS A 75 -14.10 10.78 -14.46
N ARG A 76 -13.43 10.95 -15.59
CA ARG A 76 -11.97 10.82 -15.73
C ARG A 76 -11.40 12.11 -16.24
N ASP A 77 -10.12 12.34 -15.94
CA ASP A 77 -9.40 13.54 -16.38
C ASP A 77 -10.11 14.83 -15.93
N GLU A 78 -10.74 14.77 -14.75
CA GLU A 78 -11.47 15.86 -14.13
C GLU A 78 -10.94 16.11 -12.73
N LYS A 79 -10.32 17.27 -12.52
CA LYS A 79 -9.67 17.61 -11.25
C LYS A 79 -10.68 18.21 -10.27
N VAL A 80 -10.84 17.58 -9.11
CA VAL A 80 -11.56 18.19 -7.99
C VAL A 80 -10.71 19.31 -7.41
N LEU A 81 -11.29 20.50 -7.33
CA LEU A 81 -10.64 21.73 -6.83
C LEU A 81 -10.97 21.96 -5.35
N ARG A 82 -12.23 21.80 -4.96
CA ARG A 82 -12.73 21.95 -3.60
C ARG A 82 -14.10 21.32 -3.43
N PHE A 83 -14.55 21.25 -2.21
CA PHE A 83 -15.94 21.00 -1.87
C PHE A 83 -16.42 21.99 -0.81
N ASP A 84 -17.73 22.27 -0.82
CA ASP A 84 -18.42 23.11 0.15
C ASP A 84 -19.56 22.29 0.73
N ALA A 85 -19.65 22.15 2.05
CA ALA A 85 -20.66 21.34 2.71
C ALA A 85 -21.60 22.21 3.56
N SER A 86 -22.88 21.96 3.43
CA SER A 86 -23.94 22.52 4.27
C SER A 86 -24.64 21.42 5.08
N ASP A 87 -25.61 21.77 5.89
CA ASP A 87 -26.44 20.81 6.62
C ASP A 87 -27.29 19.92 5.70
N SER A 88 -27.59 20.36 4.49
CA SER A 88 -28.50 19.68 3.56
C SER A 88 -27.80 19.00 2.38
N ALA A 89 -26.66 19.50 1.92
CA ALA A 89 -25.99 19.02 0.72
C ALA A 89 -24.48 19.30 0.74
N VAL A 90 -23.75 18.64 -0.15
CA VAL A 90 -22.35 18.93 -0.47
C VAL A 90 -22.27 19.33 -1.94
N THR A 91 -21.53 20.40 -2.22
CA THR A 91 -21.20 20.82 -3.59
C THR A 91 -19.72 20.54 -3.84
N VAL A 92 -19.41 19.77 -4.88
CA VAL A 92 -18.05 19.50 -5.35
C VAL A 92 -17.78 20.36 -6.58
N THR A 93 -16.73 21.16 -6.54
CA THR A 93 -16.29 21.98 -7.68
C THR A 93 -15.07 21.31 -8.33
N THR A 94 -15.14 21.12 -9.63
CA THR A 94 -14.05 20.59 -10.45
C THR A 94 -13.57 21.65 -11.44
N ASP A 95 -12.58 21.34 -12.25
CA ASP A 95 -12.14 22.16 -13.37
C ASP A 95 -13.09 22.09 -14.59
N GLN A 96 -14.10 21.20 -14.55
CA GLN A 96 -15.07 21.01 -15.63
C GLN A 96 -16.51 21.36 -15.23
N GLY A 97 -16.82 21.47 -13.92
CA GLY A 97 -18.17 21.77 -13.48
C GLY A 97 -18.38 21.71 -11.97
N MET A 98 -19.66 21.65 -11.60
CA MET A 98 -20.09 21.52 -10.21
C MET A 98 -21.10 20.38 -10.06
N TYR A 99 -20.97 19.63 -8.99
CA TYR A 99 -21.84 18.50 -8.66
C TYR A 99 -22.42 18.69 -7.26
N ALA A 100 -23.72 18.47 -7.13
CA ALA A 100 -24.39 18.46 -5.83
C ALA A 100 -24.70 17.02 -5.41
N CYS A 101 -24.43 16.69 -4.15
CA CYS A 101 -24.68 15.36 -3.61
C CYS A 101 -25.14 15.42 -2.14
N GLY A 102 -25.78 14.35 -1.67
CA GLY A 102 -26.17 14.20 -0.28
C GLY A 102 -25.01 13.91 0.65
N HIS A 103 -24.03 13.15 0.18
CA HIS A 103 -22.82 12.78 0.92
C HIS A 103 -21.61 12.75 -0.02
N LEU A 104 -20.44 12.97 0.55
CA LEU A 104 -19.16 12.94 -0.15
C LEU A 104 -18.16 12.03 0.59
N ILE A 105 -17.50 11.15 -0.13
CA ILE A 105 -16.32 10.42 0.35
C ILE A 105 -15.09 11.00 -0.33
N VAL A 106 -14.15 11.55 0.45
CA VAL A 106 -12.89 12.08 -0.05
C VAL A 106 -11.82 11.00 0.09
N ALA A 107 -11.58 10.25 -0.99
CA ALA A 107 -10.62 9.16 -1.07
C ALA A 107 -9.47 9.52 -2.04
N ALA A 108 -8.89 10.71 -1.87
CA ALA A 108 -8.03 11.36 -2.86
C ALA A 108 -6.54 10.96 -2.74
N GLY A 109 -6.18 9.93 -1.96
CA GLY A 109 -4.80 9.44 -1.84
C GLY A 109 -3.79 10.56 -1.54
N ALA A 110 -2.77 10.74 -2.36
CA ALA A 110 -1.75 11.77 -2.17
C ALA A 110 -2.25 13.22 -2.36
N TRP A 111 -3.42 13.42 -2.93
CA TRP A 111 -4.08 14.72 -3.06
C TRP A 111 -4.97 15.08 -1.88
N LEU A 112 -5.21 14.14 -0.97
CA LEU A 112 -6.09 14.34 0.20
C LEU A 112 -5.72 15.59 1.02
N PRO A 113 -4.43 15.89 1.32
CA PRO A 113 -4.07 17.06 2.11
C PRO A 113 -4.52 18.40 1.50
N GLN A 114 -4.73 18.45 0.19
CA GLN A 114 -5.18 19.66 -0.50
C GLN A 114 -6.69 19.93 -0.34
N LEU A 115 -7.47 18.90 0.01
CA LEU A 115 -8.91 18.94 0.03
C LEU A 115 -9.52 19.01 1.43
N VAL A 116 -8.87 18.48 2.45
CA VAL A 116 -9.48 18.24 3.77
C VAL A 116 -9.29 19.37 4.80
N GLY A 117 -8.78 20.52 4.38
CA GLY A 117 -8.51 21.64 5.27
C GLY A 117 -7.19 21.48 6.06
N ARG A 118 -6.68 22.61 6.53
CA ARG A 118 -5.29 22.73 7.07
C ARG A 118 -5.02 21.79 8.24
N ASP A 119 -5.95 21.63 9.16
CA ASP A 119 -5.67 20.89 10.40
C ASP A 119 -5.67 19.38 10.19
N ILE A 120 -6.56 18.86 9.36
CA ILE A 120 -6.53 17.46 8.94
C ILE A 120 -5.34 17.20 8.02
N ALA A 121 -5.00 18.13 7.13
CA ALA A 121 -3.89 18.00 6.19
C ALA A 121 -2.54 17.76 6.88
N LYS A 122 -2.32 18.36 8.07
CA LYS A 122 -1.09 18.19 8.88
C LYS A 122 -0.84 16.73 9.31
N LEU A 123 -1.87 15.89 9.32
CA LEU A 123 -1.74 14.47 9.67
C LEU A 123 -1.10 13.63 8.57
N PHE A 124 -1.01 14.16 7.35
CA PHE A 124 -0.57 13.36 6.21
C PHE A 124 0.76 13.86 5.68
N SER A 125 1.70 12.94 5.64
CA SER A 125 2.97 13.09 4.93
C SER A 125 2.95 12.27 3.66
N VAL A 126 3.34 12.85 2.55
CA VAL A 126 3.42 12.14 1.27
C VAL A 126 4.86 11.79 0.98
N TYR A 127 5.12 10.52 0.66
CA TYR A 127 6.44 9.98 0.34
C TYR A 127 6.46 9.35 -1.05
N ARG A 128 7.52 9.63 -1.80
CA ARG A 128 7.78 8.97 -3.08
C ARG A 128 8.36 7.59 -2.82
N GLN A 129 7.81 6.57 -3.44
CA GLN A 129 8.30 5.21 -3.43
C GLN A 129 8.70 4.78 -4.84
N VAL A 130 9.70 3.91 -4.95
CA VAL A 130 10.15 3.38 -6.23
C VAL A 130 10.02 1.87 -6.24
N LEU A 131 9.43 1.37 -7.31
CA LEU A 131 9.25 -0.05 -7.58
C LEU A 131 10.16 -0.45 -8.73
N TYR A 132 10.84 -1.57 -8.61
CA TYR A 132 11.79 -2.06 -9.61
C TYR A 132 11.42 -3.47 -10.06
N TRP A 133 11.54 -3.75 -11.35
CA TRP A 133 11.44 -5.11 -11.89
C TRP A 133 12.77 -5.47 -12.50
N PHE A 134 13.43 -6.47 -11.90
CA PHE A 134 14.75 -6.94 -12.34
C PHE A 134 14.62 -8.23 -13.14
N ASP A 135 15.51 -8.39 -14.12
CA ASP A 135 15.59 -9.61 -14.90
C ASP A 135 16.07 -10.77 -14.03
N ILE A 136 15.65 -11.97 -14.39
CA ILE A 136 16.10 -13.21 -13.77
C ILE A 136 17.32 -13.71 -14.52
N GLN A 137 18.32 -14.21 -13.80
CA GLN A 137 19.52 -14.85 -14.31
C GLN A 137 19.51 -16.33 -13.95
N GLY A 138 19.70 -17.21 -14.93
CA GLY A 138 19.68 -18.65 -14.74
C GLY A 138 18.28 -19.26 -14.78
N ASP A 139 17.95 -20.14 -13.84
CA ASP A 139 16.66 -20.85 -13.83
C ASP A 139 15.52 -19.94 -13.37
N ALA A 140 14.79 -19.41 -14.33
CA ALA A 140 13.63 -18.56 -14.07
C ALA A 140 12.48 -19.29 -13.32
N SER A 141 12.44 -20.61 -13.37
CA SER A 141 11.43 -21.40 -12.65
C SER A 141 11.54 -21.25 -11.13
N ALA A 142 12.75 -20.94 -10.63
CA ALA A 142 12.98 -20.70 -9.21
C ALA A 142 12.19 -19.48 -8.67
N PHE A 143 11.83 -18.55 -9.55
CA PHE A 143 11.08 -17.33 -9.21
C PHE A 143 9.59 -17.41 -9.60
N ALA A 144 9.12 -18.56 -10.05
CA ALA A 144 7.69 -18.76 -10.34
C ALA A 144 6.84 -18.64 -9.05
N PRO A 145 5.58 -18.16 -9.14
CA PRO A 145 4.71 -17.96 -7.95
C PRO A 145 4.53 -19.20 -7.06
N GLN A 146 4.68 -20.40 -7.63
CA GLN A 146 4.56 -21.66 -6.89
C GLN A 146 5.84 -22.04 -6.13
N ARG A 147 6.96 -21.38 -6.39
CA ARG A 147 8.29 -21.72 -5.84
C ARG A 147 8.95 -20.55 -5.12
N PHE A 148 8.56 -19.33 -5.40
CA PHE A 148 9.10 -18.12 -4.79
C PHE A 148 7.96 -17.36 -4.10
N PRO A 149 8.07 -17.05 -2.80
CA PRO A 149 7.00 -16.40 -2.06
C PRO A 149 6.97 -14.89 -2.33
N VAL A 150 5.85 -14.25 -2.01
CA VAL A 150 5.87 -12.83 -1.65
C VAL A 150 6.61 -12.70 -0.33
N PHE A 151 7.44 -11.68 -0.17
CA PHE A 151 8.25 -11.55 1.03
C PHE A 151 8.39 -10.10 1.49
N ILE A 152 8.57 -9.95 2.80
CA ILE A 152 9.09 -8.75 3.44
C ILE A 152 10.28 -9.21 4.29
N TRP A 153 11.43 -8.58 4.10
CA TRP A 153 12.66 -8.93 4.79
C TRP A 153 13.22 -7.71 5.52
N GLU A 154 13.17 -7.74 6.83
CA GLU A 154 13.77 -6.72 7.70
C GLU A 154 15.28 -6.99 7.79
N LEU A 155 16.07 -6.16 7.16
CA LEU A 155 17.54 -6.30 7.14
C LEU A 155 18.14 -5.64 8.38
N GLN A 156 18.93 -6.39 9.15
CA GLN A 156 19.49 -5.90 10.44
C GLN A 156 20.43 -4.70 10.27
N GLU A 157 21.16 -4.64 9.17
CA GLU A 157 22.17 -3.61 8.91
C GLU A 157 21.67 -2.46 8.03
N LYS A 158 20.41 -2.45 7.68
CA LYS A 158 19.82 -1.44 6.80
C LYS A 158 18.65 -0.73 7.48
N PRO A 159 18.49 0.58 7.24
CA PRO A 159 17.39 1.34 7.82
C PRO A 159 16.03 0.95 7.24
N GLN A 160 16.02 0.32 6.08
CA GLN A 160 14.82 -0.13 5.39
C GLN A 160 14.88 -1.63 5.11
N GLY A 161 13.76 -2.30 5.29
CA GLY A 161 13.57 -3.65 4.79
C GLY A 161 13.41 -3.68 3.27
N VAL A 162 13.53 -4.86 2.70
CA VAL A 162 13.23 -5.13 1.31
C VAL A 162 12.00 -6.01 1.20
N TYR A 163 11.15 -5.75 0.22
CA TYR A 163 10.03 -6.61 -0.09
C TYR A 163 9.98 -6.94 -1.57
N GLY A 164 9.35 -8.05 -1.91
CA GLY A 164 9.28 -8.45 -3.30
C GLY A 164 8.21 -9.50 -3.59
N PHE A 165 8.09 -9.74 -4.89
CA PHE A 165 7.08 -10.60 -5.47
C PHE A 165 7.74 -11.56 -6.46
N PRO A 166 7.19 -12.76 -6.64
CA PRO A 166 7.63 -13.68 -7.67
C PRO A 166 7.46 -13.09 -9.09
N ALA A 167 7.93 -13.82 -10.09
CA ALA A 167 7.72 -13.49 -11.50
C ALA A 167 6.26 -13.75 -11.92
N ILE A 168 5.34 -12.89 -11.46
CA ILE A 168 3.89 -13.06 -11.66
C ILE A 168 3.45 -12.94 -13.12
N ASP A 169 4.24 -12.26 -13.95
CA ASP A 169 4.01 -12.09 -15.38
C ASP A 169 4.91 -13.01 -16.22
N GLY A 170 5.39 -14.09 -15.61
CA GLY A 170 6.30 -15.06 -16.21
C GLY A 170 7.77 -14.61 -16.21
N PRO A 171 8.66 -15.44 -16.78
CA PRO A 171 10.11 -15.19 -16.76
C PRO A 171 10.50 -13.84 -17.36
N ASP A 172 9.82 -13.45 -18.41
CA ASP A 172 10.03 -12.18 -19.11
C ASP A 172 9.47 -10.97 -18.39
N GLY A 173 8.64 -11.15 -17.37
CA GLY A 173 8.13 -10.09 -16.51
C GLY A 173 9.16 -9.60 -15.49
N GLY A 174 10.14 -10.43 -15.17
CA GLY A 174 11.09 -10.20 -14.10
C GLY A 174 10.46 -10.32 -12.71
N ILE A 175 11.25 -10.09 -11.67
CA ILE A 175 10.74 -10.04 -10.30
C ILE A 175 10.63 -8.59 -9.82
N LYS A 176 9.55 -8.29 -9.12
CA LYS A 176 9.33 -6.98 -8.51
C LYS A 176 9.98 -6.95 -7.13
N ILE A 177 10.87 -5.98 -6.91
CA ILE A 177 11.52 -5.77 -5.62
C ILE A 177 11.53 -4.27 -5.31
N ALA A 178 11.35 -3.91 -4.05
CA ALA A 178 11.40 -2.53 -3.59
C ALA A 178 11.76 -2.43 -2.11
N THR A 179 12.10 -1.23 -1.68
CA THR A 179 12.20 -0.84 -0.27
C THR A 179 11.11 0.20 0.02
N GLU A 180 10.85 0.47 1.29
CA GLU A 180 10.02 1.59 1.70
C GLU A 180 10.90 2.71 2.23
N THR A 181 10.71 3.94 1.69
CA THR A 181 11.53 5.09 2.05
C THR A 181 10.67 6.21 2.63
N TYR A 182 11.07 6.71 3.81
CA TYR A 182 10.37 7.75 4.55
C TYR A 182 11.28 8.94 4.90
N GLY A 183 12.41 9.08 4.20
CA GLY A 183 13.42 10.09 4.51
C GLY A 183 13.06 11.52 4.08
N SER A 184 12.29 11.67 3.01
CA SER A 184 11.95 12.98 2.45
C SER A 184 10.51 13.02 2.00
N THR A 185 9.77 14.02 2.46
CA THR A 185 8.40 14.26 2.04
C THR A 185 8.34 14.95 0.68
N THR A 186 7.22 14.76 -0.01
CA THR A 186 6.90 15.41 -1.27
C THR A 186 5.42 15.80 -1.29
N THR A 187 4.92 16.25 -2.41
CA THR A 187 3.48 16.40 -2.66
C THR A 187 3.07 15.64 -3.92
N SER A 188 1.79 15.46 -4.11
CA SER A 188 1.26 14.87 -5.35
C SER A 188 1.68 15.62 -6.61
N GLU A 189 1.95 16.93 -6.49
CA GLU A 189 2.28 17.83 -7.60
C GLU A 189 3.80 17.94 -7.85
N THR A 190 4.61 17.89 -6.77
CA THR A 190 6.06 18.10 -6.86
C THR A 190 6.88 16.82 -6.89
N ALA A 191 6.25 15.66 -6.72
CA ALA A 191 6.93 14.38 -6.71
C ALA A 191 7.62 14.11 -8.05
N ASP A 192 8.93 13.88 -8.02
CA ASP A 192 9.66 13.46 -9.20
C ASP A 192 9.30 12.02 -9.57
N ARG A 193 8.72 11.84 -10.75
CA ARG A 193 8.31 10.52 -11.26
C ARG A 193 9.44 9.79 -11.99
N ARG A 194 10.56 10.43 -12.26
CA ARG A 194 11.73 9.81 -12.88
C ARG A 194 12.45 8.94 -11.86
N VAL A 195 12.97 7.84 -12.34
CA VAL A 195 13.88 6.97 -11.58
C VAL A 195 15.25 7.06 -12.22
N LEU A 196 16.25 7.48 -11.45
CA LEU A 196 17.58 7.70 -11.92
C LEU A 196 18.36 6.36 -12.02
N PRO A 197 19.32 6.24 -12.94
CA PRO A 197 20.18 5.05 -13.03
C PRO A 197 20.90 4.72 -11.72
N GLU A 198 21.27 5.76 -10.96
CA GLU A 198 21.94 5.63 -9.66
C GLU A 198 21.02 4.98 -8.61
N GLU A 199 19.72 5.28 -8.62
CA GLU A 199 18.73 4.65 -7.74
C GLU A 199 18.60 3.14 -8.06
N ILE A 200 18.57 2.79 -9.35
CA ILE A 200 18.54 1.40 -9.81
C ILE A 200 19.80 0.66 -9.39
N ALA A 201 20.97 1.28 -9.61
CA ALA A 201 22.26 0.70 -9.26
C ALA A 201 22.39 0.50 -7.75
N ALA A 202 21.96 1.46 -6.95
CA ALA A 202 21.95 1.38 -5.50
C ALA A 202 21.00 0.27 -5.00
N MET A 203 19.77 0.20 -5.54
CA MET A 203 18.82 -0.85 -5.20
C MET A 203 19.41 -2.25 -5.44
N TYR A 204 20.04 -2.46 -6.59
CA TYR A 204 20.66 -3.74 -6.90
C TYR A 204 21.85 -4.05 -5.97
N ARG A 205 22.78 -3.11 -5.82
CA ARG A 205 24.00 -3.29 -5.03
C ARG A 205 23.72 -3.54 -3.54
N ASP A 206 22.76 -2.77 -2.98
CA ASP A 206 22.58 -2.68 -1.54
C ASP A 206 21.47 -3.59 -1.00
N TYR A 207 20.50 -3.98 -1.85
CA TYR A 207 19.30 -4.70 -1.42
C TYR A 207 19.01 -6.00 -2.20
N ILE A 208 19.67 -6.21 -3.35
CA ILE A 208 19.41 -7.42 -4.15
C ILE A 208 20.61 -8.33 -4.16
N ALA A 209 21.75 -7.86 -4.64
CA ALA A 209 22.95 -8.68 -4.85
C ALA A 209 23.41 -9.44 -3.59
N PRO A 210 23.35 -8.87 -2.36
CA PRO A 210 23.74 -9.59 -1.15
C PRO A 210 22.71 -10.63 -0.69
N TYR A 211 21.43 -10.46 -1.04
CA TYR A 211 20.33 -11.18 -0.38
C TYR A 211 19.55 -12.14 -1.29
N ILE A 212 19.54 -11.87 -2.61
CA ILE A 212 18.69 -12.64 -3.54
C ILE A 212 19.54 -13.14 -4.71
N VAL A 213 19.80 -14.43 -4.72
CA VAL A 213 20.55 -15.10 -5.78
C VAL A 213 19.69 -15.30 -7.02
N GLY A 214 20.31 -15.20 -8.20
CA GLY A 214 19.60 -15.44 -9.47
C GLY A 214 18.85 -14.22 -10.04
N VAL A 215 19.07 -13.04 -9.47
CA VAL A 215 18.56 -11.77 -10.01
C VAL A 215 19.67 -11.06 -10.77
N ALA A 216 19.40 -10.68 -12.01
CA ALA A 216 20.34 -9.94 -12.85
C ALA A 216 20.40 -8.46 -12.46
N ARG A 217 21.54 -7.80 -12.74
CA ARG A 217 21.71 -6.36 -12.51
C ARG A 217 20.81 -5.50 -13.40
N ARG A 218 20.31 -6.05 -14.49
CA ARG A 218 19.46 -5.31 -15.43
C ARG A 218 18.07 -5.12 -14.85
N CYS A 219 17.69 -3.85 -14.62
CA CYS A 219 16.33 -3.47 -14.31
C CYS A 219 15.56 -3.27 -15.60
N ARG A 220 14.48 -4.00 -15.77
CA ARG A 220 13.63 -4.01 -16.96
C ARG A 220 12.64 -2.86 -16.94
N ARG A 221 12.09 -2.57 -15.79
CA ARG A 221 11.04 -1.57 -15.58
C ARG A 221 11.16 -0.95 -14.20
N THR A 222 10.82 0.30 -14.11
CA THR A 222 10.60 1.00 -12.85
C THR A 222 9.24 1.68 -12.84
N ALA A 223 8.72 1.93 -11.67
CA ALA A 223 7.55 2.77 -11.46
C ALA A 223 7.69 3.55 -10.16
N THR A 224 7.07 4.72 -10.09
CA THR A 224 6.98 5.50 -8.86
C THR A 224 5.54 5.52 -8.38
N CYS A 225 5.35 5.40 -7.06
CA CYS A 225 4.07 5.61 -6.41
C CYS A 225 4.24 6.59 -5.24
N LEU A 226 3.11 7.02 -4.69
CA LEU A 226 3.08 7.91 -3.54
C LEU A 226 2.39 7.21 -2.38
N TYR A 227 3.05 7.22 -1.23
CA TYR A 227 2.44 6.81 0.03
C TYR A 227 1.95 8.05 0.76
N THR A 228 0.70 8.04 1.18
CA THR A 228 0.12 9.04 2.08
C THR A 228 0.07 8.44 3.46
N VAL A 229 0.88 8.94 4.36
CA VAL A 229 1.22 8.30 5.63
C VAL A 229 0.79 9.18 6.78
N THR A 230 0.19 8.57 7.79
CA THR A 230 -0.15 9.18 9.08
C THR A 230 1.00 9.00 10.08
N PRO A 231 1.07 9.77 11.19
CA PRO A 231 2.13 9.65 12.18
C PRO A 231 2.23 8.26 12.83
N ASP A 232 1.12 7.54 12.92
CA ASP A 232 1.02 6.20 13.50
C ASP A 232 0.99 5.08 12.45
N PHE A 233 1.20 5.42 11.17
CA PHE A 233 1.10 4.49 10.04
C PHE A 233 -0.26 3.78 9.91
N GLY A 234 -1.29 4.25 10.62
CA GLY A 234 -2.64 3.73 10.54
C GLY A 234 -3.45 4.34 9.40
N PHE A 235 -4.71 3.90 9.26
CA PHE A 235 -5.65 4.49 8.31
C PHE A 235 -6.37 5.68 8.94
N VAL A 236 -6.91 6.57 8.13
CA VAL A 236 -7.92 7.54 8.53
C VAL A 236 -9.20 7.26 7.77
N ILE A 237 -10.26 6.92 8.48
CA ILE A 237 -11.60 6.74 7.94
C ILE A 237 -12.56 7.32 8.97
N ASP A 238 -13.00 8.57 8.77
CA ASP A 238 -13.86 9.27 9.71
C ASP A 238 -14.68 10.37 9.03
N ARG A 239 -15.70 10.86 9.72
CA ARG A 239 -16.42 12.06 9.28
C ARG A 239 -15.53 13.29 9.40
N HIS A 240 -15.67 14.18 8.43
CA HIS A 240 -14.98 15.47 8.48
C HIS A 240 -15.50 16.27 9.70
N PRO A 241 -14.62 16.86 10.55
CA PRO A 241 -15.04 17.53 11.78
C PRO A 241 -16.12 18.63 11.58
N GLN A 242 -16.07 19.30 10.43
CA GLN A 242 -16.97 20.39 10.11
C GLN A 242 -18.23 19.95 9.33
N SER A 243 -18.36 18.66 8.96
CA SER A 243 -19.52 18.19 8.22
C SER A 243 -19.78 16.69 8.40
N LYS A 244 -20.98 16.36 8.87
CA LYS A 244 -21.44 14.98 8.97
C LYS A 244 -21.68 14.32 7.60
N ARG A 245 -21.71 15.09 6.52
CA ARG A 245 -21.98 14.62 5.15
C ARG A 245 -20.71 14.28 4.39
N VAL A 246 -19.55 14.64 4.94
CA VAL A 246 -18.27 14.37 4.32
C VAL A 246 -17.51 13.31 5.12
N ILE A 247 -17.05 12.26 4.44
CA ILE A 247 -16.17 11.23 5.00
C ILE A 247 -14.79 11.41 4.41
N VAL A 248 -13.78 11.50 5.25
CA VAL A 248 -12.37 11.46 4.88
C VAL A 248 -11.95 10.00 4.92
N ALA A 249 -11.49 9.46 3.79
CA ALA A 249 -11.05 8.08 3.66
C ALA A 249 -9.62 8.03 3.12
N SER A 250 -8.66 7.78 3.99
CA SER A 250 -7.26 7.55 3.67
C SER A 250 -6.79 6.19 4.22
N PRO A 251 -7.25 5.08 3.65
CA PRO A 251 -6.76 3.76 3.99
C PRO A 251 -5.43 3.50 3.25
N CYS A 252 -4.41 4.30 3.54
CA CYS A 252 -3.15 4.33 2.80
C CYS A 252 -1.97 3.80 3.62
N SER A 253 -1.05 4.64 4.03
CA SER A 253 0.15 4.31 4.83
C SER A 253 0.99 3.15 4.28
N GLY A 254 0.97 2.96 2.93
CA GLY A 254 1.74 1.94 2.23
C GLY A 254 1.12 0.53 2.18
N HIS A 255 0.07 0.24 2.95
CA HIS A 255 -0.45 -1.12 3.08
C HIS A 255 -1.97 -1.27 2.87
N GLY A 256 -2.68 -0.24 2.40
CA GLY A 256 -4.13 -0.18 2.37
C GLY A 256 -4.83 -0.92 1.22
N PHE A 257 -4.17 -1.13 0.08
CA PHE A 257 -4.83 -1.63 -1.12
C PHE A 257 -5.55 -2.97 -0.92
N LYS A 258 -4.96 -3.90 -0.18
CA LYS A 258 -5.56 -5.21 0.10
C LYS A 258 -6.91 -5.14 0.83
N HIS A 259 -7.21 -4.03 1.48
CA HIS A 259 -8.45 -3.80 2.23
C HIS A 259 -9.50 -3.04 1.40
N SER A 260 -9.22 -2.65 0.17
CA SER A 260 -10.06 -1.71 -0.62
C SER A 260 -11.51 -2.16 -0.76
N ALA A 261 -11.76 -3.45 -1.02
CA ALA A 261 -13.11 -3.99 -1.16
C ALA A 261 -13.91 -3.89 0.16
N ALA A 262 -13.31 -4.33 1.27
CA ALA A 262 -13.96 -4.28 2.59
C ALA A 262 -14.20 -2.85 3.06
N ILE A 263 -13.26 -1.93 2.79
CA ILE A 263 -13.42 -0.52 3.12
C ILE A 263 -14.50 0.12 2.26
N GLY A 264 -14.55 -0.21 0.97
CA GLY A 264 -15.63 0.26 0.08
C GLY A 264 -17.00 -0.16 0.58
N GLU A 265 -17.16 -1.42 0.98
CA GLU A 265 -18.38 -1.96 1.58
C GLU A 265 -18.74 -1.22 2.88
N ALA A 266 -17.77 -1.06 3.80
CA ALA A 266 -17.97 -0.37 5.06
C ALA A 266 -18.43 1.08 4.87
N LEU A 267 -17.85 1.81 3.91
CA LEU A 267 -18.22 3.19 3.59
C LEU A 267 -19.62 3.28 2.96
N ALA A 268 -19.97 2.33 2.09
CA ALA A 268 -21.31 2.25 1.52
C ALA A 268 -22.38 2.03 2.60
N GLN A 269 -22.18 1.05 3.48
CA GLN A 269 -23.05 0.78 4.62
C GLN A 269 -23.17 2.01 5.54
N TRP A 270 -22.06 2.69 5.81
CA TRP A 270 -22.07 3.88 6.67
C TRP A 270 -22.89 5.02 6.09
N ILE A 271 -22.93 5.17 4.76
CA ILE A 271 -23.75 6.19 4.10
C ILE A 271 -25.21 5.76 4.02
N VAL A 272 -25.48 4.50 3.63
CA VAL A 272 -26.84 4.02 3.37
C VAL A 272 -27.58 3.71 4.68
N ASP A 273 -26.92 3.00 5.60
CA ASP A 273 -27.54 2.48 6.82
C ASP A 273 -27.19 3.30 8.07
N GLY A 274 -26.34 4.33 7.92
CA GLY A 274 -25.83 5.16 9.01
C GLY A 274 -24.76 4.49 9.88
N ARG A 275 -24.48 3.22 9.66
CA ARG A 275 -23.46 2.42 10.38
C ARG A 275 -22.88 1.37 9.47
N SER A 276 -21.68 0.88 9.79
CA SER A 276 -21.08 -0.27 9.13
C SER A 276 -21.06 -1.48 10.07
N HIS A 277 -21.14 -2.68 9.51
CA HIS A 277 -20.89 -3.94 10.22
C HIS A 277 -19.41 -4.24 10.39
N ILE A 278 -18.56 -3.59 9.59
CA ILE A 278 -17.10 -3.64 9.71
C ILE A 278 -16.71 -2.53 10.68
N ASP A 279 -15.99 -2.89 11.73
CA ASP A 279 -15.52 -1.91 12.72
C ASP A 279 -14.44 -0.99 12.12
N LEU A 280 -14.76 0.28 12.03
CA LEU A 280 -13.85 1.35 11.61
C LEU A 280 -13.37 2.21 12.79
N GLY A 281 -13.72 1.86 14.02
CA GLY A 281 -13.50 2.67 15.22
C GLY A 281 -12.03 3.02 15.48
N SER A 282 -11.11 2.14 15.12
CA SER A 282 -9.67 2.38 15.26
C SER A 282 -9.11 3.42 14.28
N PHE A 283 -9.88 3.78 13.22
CA PHE A 283 -9.40 4.66 12.15
C PHE A 283 -9.91 6.10 12.27
N ASN A 284 -10.50 6.46 13.43
CA ASN A 284 -11.04 7.80 13.65
C ASN A 284 -9.96 8.89 13.79
N LEU A 285 -10.33 10.13 13.45
CA LEU A 285 -9.45 11.30 13.54
C LEU A 285 -9.13 11.71 14.98
N ARG A 286 -10.01 11.39 15.95
CA ARG A 286 -9.87 11.81 17.35
C ARG A 286 -8.61 11.26 18.02
N ARG A 287 -8.06 10.13 17.53
CA ARG A 287 -6.82 9.57 18.05
C ARG A 287 -5.60 10.48 17.89
N PHE A 288 -5.66 11.48 17.01
CA PHE A 288 -4.57 12.43 16.76
C PHE A 288 -4.65 13.74 17.55
N ARG A 289 -5.64 13.94 18.41
CA ARG A 289 -5.81 15.18 19.17
C ARG A 289 -5.71 16.41 18.26
N ILE A 290 -6.51 16.46 17.23
CA ILE A 290 -6.65 17.63 16.36
C ILE A 290 -7.34 18.70 17.23
N ASP A 291 -6.64 19.79 17.56
CA ASP A 291 -7.23 20.91 18.27
C ASP A 291 -8.36 21.50 17.40
N SER A 292 -9.53 21.55 17.95
CA SER A 292 -10.78 22.03 17.30
C SER A 292 -10.79 23.56 17.26
#